data_02c5720489d61952f1bbf54f7abf59bb
#
_entry.id   02c5720489d61952f1bbf54f7abf59bb
#
_cell.length_a   1.000
_cell.length_b   1.000
_cell.length_c   1.000
_cell.angle_alpha   90.00
_cell.angle_beta   90.00
_cell.angle_gamma   90.00
#
_symmetry.space_group_name_H-M   'P 1'
#
loop_
_entity.id
_entity.type
_entity.pdbx_description
1 polymer ?
#
loop_
_entity_poly.entity_id
_entity_poly.type
_entity_poly.pdbx_seq_one_letter_code
_entity_poly.pdbx_strand_id
1 'polypeptide(L)'
;MKFLDLTVALLILLISACPLLADSTNPVAQNSPVDEPFCYMKTADGKIVDLGRLCQKQPSSGTSQTCISGANMAAKVSIAQANYDGNFFSGQVVNQGCKTIKNVKVNYEVLDELGDLIDNGFIYTQPVTLAPGQSATFRGAVVAGAKVQATYADAQE
;
A
#
# COMPACT_ATOMS: atom_id res chain seq x y z
N MET A 1 -41.13 -27.14 -23.83
CA MET A 1 -40.18 -28.26 -23.96
C MET A 1 -39.04 -27.96 -22.98
N LYS A 2 -39.16 -28.44 -21.74
CA LYS A 2 -38.73 -29.76 -21.16
C LYS A 2 -37.27 -30.05 -21.51
N PHE A 3 -36.41 -29.90 -20.48
CA PHE A 3 -35.63 -30.90 -19.72
C PHE A 3 -34.81 -30.07 -18.70
N LEU A 4 -35.01 -30.01 -17.53
CA LEU A 4 -34.98 -30.96 -16.37
C LEU A 4 -33.90 -32.03 -16.53
N ASP A 5 -32.71 -31.81 -15.93
CA ASP A 5 -31.90 -32.91 -15.42
C ASP A 5 -31.20 -32.51 -14.14
N LEU A 6 -31.58 -33.20 -13.22
CA LEU A 6 -31.40 -33.48 -11.86
C LEU A 6 -30.38 -34.64 -11.75
N THR A 7 -29.23 -34.41 -11.22
CA THR A 7 -28.37 -35.48 -10.67
C THR A 7 -27.55 -34.89 -9.51
N VAL A 8 -28.03 -35.13 -8.34
CA VAL A 8 -27.67 -36.19 -7.39
C VAL A 8 -26.33 -36.00 -6.70
N ALA A 9 -26.49 -35.60 -5.46
CA ALA A 9 -25.72 -35.83 -4.28
C ALA A 9 -24.60 -36.89 -4.35
N LEU A 10 -23.44 -36.53 -3.86
CA LEU A 10 -22.64 -37.46 -3.09
C LEU A 10 -21.90 -36.77 -1.94
N LEU A 11 -22.45 -37.04 -0.79
CA LEU A 11 -21.96 -36.82 0.55
C LEU A 11 -20.69 -37.67 0.76
N ILE A 12 -19.56 -37.07 1.04
CA ILE A 12 -18.46 -37.80 1.69
C ILE A 12 -17.97 -36.98 2.87
N LEU A 13 -18.51 -37.36 4.03
CA LEU A 13 -17.95 -37.12 5.35
C LEU A 13 -16.63 -37.89 5.47
N LEU A 14 -15.53 -37.19 5.52
CA LEU A 14 -14.29 -37.73 6.07
C LEU A 14 -13.95 -36.97 7.35
N ILE A 15 -14.40 -37.61 8.44
CA ILE A 15 -13.95 -37.35 9.78
C ILE A 15 -12.53 -37.89 9.88
N SER A 16 -11.54 -37.01 9.86
CA SER A 16 -10.19 -37.37 10.27
C SER A 16 -9.94 -36.90 11.68
N ALA A 17 -9.93 -37.87 12.56
CA ALA A 17 -9.53 -37.75 13.95
C ALA A 17 -8.05 -37.32 14.02
N CYS A 18 -7.79 -36.21 14.69
CA CYS A 18 -6.45 -35.86 15.18
C CYS A 18 -6.14 -36.68 16.43
N PRO A 19 -5.04 -37.42 16.49
CA PRO A 19 -4.56 -37.97 17.72
C PRO A 19 -3.91 -36.89 18.59
N LEU A 20 -4.39 -36.72 19.77
CA LEU A 20 -3.74 -36.08 20.89
C LEU A 20 -2.44 -36.85 21.18
N LEU A 21 -1.31 -36.23 20.97
CA LEU A 21 -0.04 -36.67 21.50
C LEU A 21 0.36 -35.78 22.68
N ALA A 22 0.41 -36.47 23.79
CA ALA A 22 0.82 -36.14 25.11
C ALA A 22 2.11 -35.31 25.19
N ASP A 23 2.05 -34.29 26.02
CA ASP A 23 2.80 -34.10 27.24
C ASP A 23 4.23 -34.64 27.23
N SER A 24 5.15 -33.71 27.10
CA SER A 24 6.50 -33.87 27.62
C SER A 24 6.83 -32.63 28.45
N THR A 25 6.47 -32.70 29.70
CA THR A 25 6.99 -31.86 30.77
C THR A 25 8.50 -32.12 30.92
N ASN A 26 9.33 -31.29 30.29
CA ASN A 26 10.68 -31.11 30.71
C ASN A 26 10.76 -29.79 31.50
N PRO A 27 11.14 -29.84 32.77
CA PRO A 27 11.53 -28.66 33.51
C PRO A 27 12.92 -28.20 32.98
N VAL A 28 12.90 -27.38 31.96
CA VAL A 28 14.12 -26.65 31.57
C VAL A 28 14.35 -25.60 32.63
N ALA A 29 15.48 -25.74 33.32
CA ALA A 29 16.04 -24.77 34.21
C ALA A 29 15.91 -23.36 33.59
N GLN A 30 15.30 -22.48 34.37
CA GLN A 30 15.33 -21.04 34.15
C GLN A 30 16.75 -20.53 34.26
N ASN A 31 17.55 -20.64 33.22
CA ASN A 31 18.60 -19.68 32.97
C ASN A 31 17.89 -18.47 32.38
N SER A 32 17.71 -17.45 33.20
CA SER A 32 17.39 -16.11 32.73
C SER A 32 18.35 -15.78 31.59
N PRO A 33 17.84 -15.52 30.34
CA PRO A 33 18.72 -15.00 29.34
C PRO A 33 19.19 -13.63 29.88
N VAL A 34 20.48 -13.49 30.10
CA VAL A 34 21.12 -12.18 30.18
C VAL A 34 20.62 -11.46 28.91
N ASP A 35 19.99 -10.30 29.11
CA ASP A 35 19.51 -9.44 28.03
C ASP A 35 20.74 -9.00 27.19
N GLU A 36 21.18 -9.88 26.31
CA GLU A 36 22.18 -9.48 25.32
C GLU A 36 21.47 -8.55 24.33
N PRO A 37 21.96 -7.31 24.18
CA PRO A 37 21.36 -6.38 23.26
C PRO A 37 21.39 -6.97 21.85
N PHE A 38 20.27 -6.91 21.14
CA PHE A 38 20.09 -7.51 19.81
C PHE A 38 21.10 -7.03 18.77
N CYS A 39 21.74 -5.91 19.02
CA CYS A 39 22.79 -5.33 18.20
C CYS A 39 23.88 -4.74 19.09
N TYR A 40 25.04 -5.39 19.13
CA TYR A 40 26.17 -4.95 19.95
C TYR A 40 27.49 -5.16 19.22
N MET A 41 28.50 -4.43 19.63
CA MET A 41 29.88 -4.63 19.22
C MET A 41 30.71 -5.00 20.46
N LYS A 42 31.53 -6.03 20.32
CA LYS A 42 32.53 -6.39 21.35
C LYS A 42 33.86 -5.76 20.98
N THR A 43 34.36 -4.89 21.87
CA THR A 43 35.69 -4.27 21.72
C THR A 43 36.80 -5.26 21.98
N ALA A 44 38.04 -4.94 21.59
CA ALA A 44 39.21 -5.78 21.83
C ALA A 44 39.45 -6.08 23.32
N ASP A 45 38.99 -5.19 24.20
CA ASP A 45 39.08 -5.31 25.67
C ASP A 45 37.95 -6.17 26.25
N GLY A 46 37.08 -6.76 25.39
CA GLY A 46 35.98 -7.60 25.81
C GLY A 46 34.72 -6.85 26.26
N LYS A 47 34.68 -5.52 26.17
CA LYS A 47 33.55 -4.69 26.56
C LYS A 47 32.47 -4.75 25.51
N ILE A 48 31.22 -4.93 25.95
CA ILE A 48 30.02 -4.89 25.05
C ILE A 48 29.54 -3.44 24.93
N VAL A 49 29.44 -2.93 23.72
CA VAL A 49 28.85 -1.63 23.38
C VAL A 49 27.55 -1.88 22.69
N ASP A 50 26.44 -1.42 23.29
CA ASP A 50 25.11 -1.50 22.72
C ASP A 50 25.00 -0.54 21.51
N LEU A 51 24.75 -1.12 20.36
CA LEU A 51 24.51 -0.41 19.10
C LEU A 51 23.02 -0.39 18.71
N GLY A 52 22.12 -0.72 19.63
CA GLY A 52 20.69 -0.81 19.40
C GLY A 52 20.13 0.41 18.68
N ARG A 53 20.62 1.62 18.97
CA ARG A 53 20.21 2.85 18.27
C ARG A 53 20.71 2.95 16.83
N LEU A 54 21.77 2.25 16.47
CA LEU A 54 22.32 2.24 15.11
C LEU A 54 21.77 1.08 14.27
N CYS A 55 21.43 -0.02 14.94
CA CYS A 55 20.91 -1.23 14.28
C CYS A 55 19.39 -1.34 14.33
N GLN A 56 18.71 -0.58 15.17
CA GLN A 56 17.28 -0.44 15.08
C GLN A 56 16.99 0.31 13.79
N LYS A 57 16.82 -0.44 12.71
CA LYS A 57 15.79 -0.11 11.74
C LYS A 57 14.51 -0.18 12.54
N GLN A 58 14.20 0.92 13.23
CA GLN A 58 12.94 1.12 13.90
C GLN A 58 11.87 0.70 12.93
N PRO A 59 10.98 -0.27 13.22
CA PRO A 59 9.73 -0.34 12.52
C PRO A 59 9.05 0.98 12.88
N SER A 60 9.25 1.97 12.06
CA SER A 60 8.54 3.24 12.16
C SER A 60 7.07 2.93 11.90
N SER A 61 6.35 2.66 13.00
CA SER A 61 4.94 3.00 13.10
C SER A 61 4.85 4.52 12.97
N GLY A 62 4.82 4.98 11.75
CA GLY A 62 4.93 6.35 11.34
C GLY A 62 6.07 6.43 10.36
N THR A 63 5.75 6.21 9.11
CA THR A 63 6.59 6.49 7.97
C THR A 63 7.05 7.93 8.13
N SER A 64 8.28 8.16 8.63
CA SER A 64 8.98 9.40 8.32
C SER A 64 9.24 9.34 6.81
N GLN A 65 8.19 9.53 6.04
CA GLN A 65 8.31 9.80 4.64
C GLN A 65 9.21 11.03 4.56
N THR A 66 10.36 10.85 3.96
CA THR A 66 11.23 11.98 3.61
C THR A 66 10.42 12.83 2.65
N CYS A 67 9.71 13.79 3.20
CA CYS A 67 8.83 14.64 2.43
C CYS A 67 9.66 15.53 1.50
N ILE A 68 9.18 15.75 0.29
CA ILE A 68 9.84 16.57 -0.72
C ILE A 68 9.60 18.03 -0.36
N SER A 69 10.63 18.71 0.13
CA SER A 69 10.60 20.16 0.36
C SER A 69 11.24 20.89 -0.81
N GLY A 70 10.68 22.05 -1.16
CA GLY A 70 11.24 22.92 -2.22
C GLY A 70 10.89 22.53 -3.67
N ALA A 71 10.32 21.35 -3.91
CA ALA A 71 9.81 20.97 -5.22
C ALA A 71 8.52 21.72 -5.59
N ASN A 72 8.19 21.76 -6.86
CA ASN A 72 6.88 22.24 -7.32
C ASN A 72 5.75 21.32 -6.82
N MET A 73 4.51 21.77 -6.85
CA MET A 73 3.37 21.03 -6.33
C MET A 73 3.16 19.68 -7.04
N ALA A 74 3.32 19.64 -8.36
CA ALA A 74 3.17 18.42 -9.15
C ALA A 74 4.18 17.33 -8.74
N ALA A 75 5.38 17.72 -8.29
CA ALA A 75 6.37 16.76 -7.77
C ALA A 75 6.08 16.29 -6.36
N LYS A 76 5.24 17.02 -5.60
CA LYS A 76 4.85 16.65 -4.23
C LYS A 76 3.69 15.66 -4.16
N VAL A 77 2.91 15.56 -5.23
CA VAL A 77 1.78 14.62 -5.33
C VAL A 77 2.13 13.53 -6.32
N SER A 78 2.20 12.30 -5.86
CA SER A 78 2.46 11.15 -6.72
C SER A 78 1.19 10.35 -6.98
N ILE A 79 1.03 9.90 -8.20
CA ILE A 79 -0.02 8.95 -8.60
C ILE A 79 0.55 7.56 -8.36
N ALA A 80 0.02 6.87 -7.33
CA ALA A 80 0.50 5.55 -6.93
C ALA A 80 -0.10 4.44 -7.79
N GLN A 81 -1.36 4.60 -8.18
CA GLN A 81 -2.10 3.68 -9.04
C GLN A 81 -3.05 4.45 -9.94
N ALA A 82 -3.24 3.93 -11.16
CA ALA A 82 -4.28 4.40 -12.07
C ALA A 82 -4.79 3.21 -12.90
N ASN A 83 -6.10 3.10 -13.06
CA ASN A 83 -6.76 2.03 -13.81
C ASN A 83 -7.98 2.58 -14.56
N TYR A 84 -8.19 2.08 -15.76
CA TYR A 84 -9.35 2.35 -16.59
C TYR A 84 -10.12 1.05 -16.85
N ASP A 85 -11.43 1.04 -16.58
CA ASP A 85 -12.30 -0.14 -16.71
C ASP A 85 -13.23 -0.10 -17.94
N GLY A 86 -13.02 0.85 -18.84
CA GLY A 86 -13.85 1.07 -20.03
C GLY A 86 -14.86 2.20 -19.87
N ASN A 87 -15.21 2.58 -18.65
CA ASN A 87 -16.17 3.64 -18.35
C ASN A 87 -15.66 4.62 -17.29
N PHE A 88 -14.89 4.11 -16.33
CA PHE A 88 -14.37 4.89 -15.22
C PHE A 88 -12.85 4.85 -15.20
N PHE A 89 -12.28 6.00 -14.94
CA PHE A 89 -10.87 6.14 -14.60
C PHE A 89 -10.75 6.32 -13.09
N SER A 90 -9.92 5.51 -12.45
CA SER A 90 -9.80 5.47 -11.00
C SER A 90 -8.38 5.20 -10.57
N GLY A 91 -8.06 5.52 -9.31
CA GLY A 91 -6.73 5.26 -8.78
C GLY A 91 -6.49 5.86 -7.41
N GLN A 92 -5.21 6.00 -7.07
CA GLN A 92 -4.75 6.51 -5.79
C GLN A 92 -3.60 7.50 -5.98
N VAL A 93 -3.60 8.55 -5.17
CA VAL A 93 -2.50 9.53 -5.05
C VAL A 93 -1.98 9.56 -3.63
N VAL A 94 -0.74 10.02 -3.46
CA VAL A 94 -0.07 10.21 -2.17
C VAL A 94 0.55 11.60 -2.11
N ASN A 95 0.32 12.31 -1.00
CA ASN A 95 1.03 13.54 -0.71
C ASN A 95 2.43 13.23 -0.19
N GLN A 96 3.43 13.39 -1.01
CA GLN A 96 4.85 13.23 -0.66
C GLN A 96 5.48 14.54 -0.12
N GLY A 97 4.72 15.63 -0.12
CA GLY A 97 5.16 16.93 0.40
C GLY A 97 5.15 16.99 1.93
N CYS A 98 5.74 18.07 2.45
CA CYS A 98 5.86 18.32 3.90
C CYS A 98 4.72 19.16 4.47
N LYS A 99 3.77 19.57 3.64
CA LYS A 99 2.63 20.40 4.01
C LYS A 99 1.32 19.75 3.62
N THR A 100 0.26 20.14 4.30
CA THR A 100 -1.10 19.79 3.89
C THR A 100 -1.42 20.49 2.57
N ILE A 101 -1.95 19.74 1.63
CA ILE A 101 -2.40 20.21 0.33
C ILE A 101 -3.92 20.10 0.21
N LYS A 102 -4.51 20.94 -0.63
CA LYS A 102 -5.96 21.07 -0.82
C LYS A 102 -6.31 20.99 -2.30
N ASN A 103 -7.59 20.73 -2.59
CA ASN A 103 -8.11 20.69 -3.96
C ASN A 103 -7.30 19.74 -4.87
N VAL A 104 -6.91 18.60 -4.31
CA VAL A 104 -6.10 17.64 -5.05
C VAL A 104 -6.92 17.05 -6.18
N LYS A 105 -6.38 17.11 -7.40
CA LYS A 105 -6.98 16.58 -8.62
C LYS A 105 -5.95 15.85 -9.46
N VAL A 106 -6.41 14.85 -10.20
CA VAL A 106 -5.61 14.09 -11.16
C VAL A 106 -6.02 14.47 -12.56
N ASN A 107 -5.09 14.94 -13.36
CA ASN A 107 -5.31 15.25 -14.76
C ASN A 107 -5.09 13.98 -15.58
N TYR A 108 -5.92 13.78 -16.61
CA TYR A 108 -5.88 12.61 -17.47
C TYR A 108 -6.05 12.96 -18.94
N GLU A 109 -5.64 12.06 -19.78
CA GLU A 109 -5.83 12.05 -21.22
C GLU A 109 -6.49 10.75 -21.64
N VAL A 110 -7.39 10.83 -22.63
CA VAL A 110 -8.02 9.70 -23.28
C VAL A 110 -7.50 9.62 -24.70
N LEU A 111 -6.99 8.45 -25.07
CA LEU A 111 -6.38 8.18 -26.36
C LEU A 111 -7.20 7.13 -27.13
N ASP A 112 -7.21 7.25 -28.45
CA ASP A 112 -7.77 6.23 -29.34
C ASP A 112 -6.79 5.06 -29.56
N GLU A 113 -7.14 4.15 -30.49
CA GLU A 113 -6.32 2.98 -30.81
C GLU A 113 -5.00 3.36 -31.54
N LEU A 114 -4.93 4.53 -32.15
CA LEU A 114 -3.74 5.02 -32.82
C LEU A 114 -2.84 5.81 -31.86
N GLY A 115 -3.34 6.11 -30.67
CA GLY A 115 -2.65 6.90 -29.66
C GLY A 115 -2.90 8.41 -29.79
N ASP A 116 -3.85 8.81 -30.61
CA ASP A 116 -4.24 10.21 -30.77
C ASP A 116 -5.15 10.64 -29.59
N LEU A 117 -4.97 11.88 -29.15
CA LEU A 117 -5.74 12.47 -28.07
C LEU A 117 -7.16 12.74 -28.51
N ILE A 118 -8.15 12.12 -27.85
CA ILE A 118 -9.58 12.33 -28.12
C ILE A 118 -10.29 13.14 -27.03
N ASP A 119 -9.79 13.10 -25.80
CA ASP A 119 -10.32 13.87 -24.66
C ASP A 119 -9.28 14.07 -23.59
N ASN A 120 -9.47 15.08 -22.73
CA ASN A 120 -8.69 15.29 -21.52
C ASN A 120 -9.55 15.93 -20.44
N GLY A 121 -9.13 15.80 -19.20
CA GLY A 121 -9.84 16.35 -18.07
C GLY A 121 -9.14 16.15 -16.75
N PHE A 122 -9.89 16.32 -15.68
CA PHE A 122 -9.39 16.07 -14.35
C PHE A 122 -10.47 15.44 -13.45
N ILE A 123 -10.03 14.74 -12.40
CA ILE A 123 -10.89 14.14 -11.38
C ILE A 123 -10.35 14.56 -10.02
N TYR A 124 -11.23 15.09 -9.15
CA TYR A 124 -10.87 15.39 -7.76
C TYR A 124 -10.71 14.11 -6.95
N THR A 125 -9.80 14.14 -6.00
CA THR A 125 -9.59 13.03 -5.06
C THR A 125 -10.58 13.08 -3.90
N GLN A 126 -10.70 11.96 -3.22
CA GLN A 126 -11.44 11.82 -1.96
C GLN A 126 -10.55 11.16 -0.92
N PRO A 127 -10.18 11.89 0.16
CA PRO A 127 -10.47 13.32 0.41
C PRO A 127 -9.75 14.27 -0.55
N VAL A 128 -10.26 15.50 -0.69
CA VAL A 128 -9.64 16.56 -1.51
C VAL A 128 -8.51 17.30 -0.79
N THR A 129 -8.36 17.06 0.51
CA THR A 129 -7.30 17.63 1.35
C THR A 129 -6.47 16.51 1.92
N LEU A 130 -5.15 16.59 1.75
CA LEU A 130 -4.21 15.55 2.16
C LEU A 130 -3.12 16.13 3.06
N ALA A 131 -3.00 15.58 4.26
CA ALA A 131 -1.84 15.82 5.11
C ALA A 131 -0.57 15.17 4.52
N PRO A 132 0.63 15.53 4.97
CA PRO A 132 1.86 14.87 4.56
C PRO A 132 1.79 13.35 4.74
N GLY A 133 2.15 12.60 3.70
CA GLY A 133 2.11 11.13 3.68
C GLY A 133 0.72 10.51 3.51
N GLN A 134 -0.33 11.29 3.50
CA GLN A 134 -1.68 10.78 3.33
C GLN A 134 -1.98 10.43 1.88
N SER A 135 -2.75 9.36 1.69
CA SER A 135 -3.28 8.93 0.40
C SER A 135 -4.74 9.32 0.22
N ALA A 136 -5.16 9.52 -1.02
CA ALA A 136 -6.55 9.66 -1.42
C ALA A 136 -6.84 8.86 -2.68
N THR A 137 -8.09 8.50 -2.87
CA THR A 137 -8.56 7.84 -4.09
C THR A 137 -9.21 8.84 -5.03
N PHE A 138 -9.21 8.54 -6.32
CA PHE A 138 -9.99 9.25 -7.31
C PHE A 138 -10.79 8.24 -8.15
N ARG A 139 -11.98 8.63 -8.59
CA ARG A 139 -12.82 7.88 -9.52
C ARG A 139 -13.75 8.84 -10.26
N GLY A 140 -13.76 8.79 -11.57
CA GLY A 140 -14.64 9.59 -12.42
C GLY A 140 -14.99 8.86 -13.70
N ALA A 141 -16.17 9.13 -14.24
CA ALA A 141 -16.53 8.71 -15.58
C ALA A 141 -15.72 9.51 -16.60
N VAL A 142 -15.24 8.84 -17.62
CA VAL A 142 -14.48 9.44 -18.72
C VAL A 142 -15.06 9.00 -20.05
N VAL A 143 -14.77 9.74 -21.09
CA VAL A 143 -15.15 9.36 -22.48
C VAL A 143 -14.50 8.01 -22.80
N ALA A 144 -15.22 7.16 -23.51
CA ALA A 144 -14.69 5.87 -23.94
C ALA A 144 -13.52 6.07 -24.93
N GLY A 145 -12.41 5.39 -24.67
CA GLY A 145 -11.22 5.40 -25.49
C GLY A 145 -10.50 4.06 -25.40
N ALA A 146 -9.47 3.87 -26.19
CA ALA A 146 -8.64 2.67 -26.15
C ALA A 146 -7.73 2.66 -24.92
N LYS A 147 -7.32 3.84 -24.48
CA LYS A 147 -6.44 4.03 -23.32
C LYS A 147 -6.77 5.32 -22.58
N VAL A 148 -6.76 5.25 -21.25
CA VAL A 148 -6.81 6.43 -20.39
C VAL A 148 -5.55 6.42 -19.53
N GLN A 149 -4.86 7.55 -19.47
CA GLN A 149 -3.63 7.69 -18.69
C GLN A 149 -3.67 8.95 -17.82
N ALA A 150 -3.17 8.81 -16.60
CA ALA A 150 -2.93 9.96 -15.75
C ALA A 150 -1.67 10.68 -16.22
N THR A 151 -1.74 12.00 -16.32
CA THR A 151 -0.59 12.83 -16.74
C THR A 151 0.15 13.40 -15.53
N TYR A 152 -0.58 14.09 -14.66
CA TYR A 152 -0.02 14.62 -13.41
C TYR A 152 -1.14 14.84 -12.38
N ALA A 153 -0.76 14.92 -11.12
CA ALA A 153 -1.63 15.41 -10.06
C ALA A 153 -1.29 16.87 -9.73
N ASP A 154 -2.32 17.65 -9.41
CA ASP A 154 -2.24 19.06 -9.06
C ASP A 154 -2.94 19.32 -7.73
N ALA A 155 -2.46 20.33 -6.98
CA ALA A 155 -2.98 20.69 -5.69
C ALA A 155 -2.63 22.13 -5.32
N GLN A 156 -3.20 22.64 -4.22
CA GLN A 156 -2.90 23.92 -3.62
C GLN A 156 -2.34 23.72 -2.19
N GLU A 157 -1.39 24.55 -1.76
CA GLU A 157 -0.91 24.62 -0.36
C GLU A 157 -1.83 25.47 0.52
#